data_61bb01a046db555fe20b3b2e1d6813df
#
_entry.id   61bb01a046db555fe20b3b2e1d6813df
#
_cell.length_a   1.000
_cell.length_b   1.000
_cell.length_c   1.000
_cell.angle_alpha   90.00
_cell.angle_beta   90.00
_cell.angle_gamma   90.00
#
_symmetry.space_group_name_H-M   'P 1'
#
loop_
_entity.id
_entity.type
_entity.pdbx_description
1 polymer ?
#
loop_
_entity_poly.entity_id
_entity_poly.type
_entity_poly.pdbx_seq_one_letter_code
_entity_poly.pdbx_strand_id
1 'polypeptide(L)'
;MANTHTVESTSATVRSGFLDPTAAPVASIAPGDTVRYPDTWTHWGNEAKFGMSFADREPLRHRYPNGPYSMLGPVAITGAQPGDVVECSITALRTISWGWNSFPLGVGALPHDFAQPYVHYFTFDDARTTAEFTHGIKLPMAPFLGVVAVEPAGDAQVSAILSGTYGGNLVLRDLTAGSHLFLPVAKAGARIWNGDVHALQGDGVVDQTAIETAAENLEVRYDLHKNVPLRGPLGETDTTWIVIGFGDNLDDALVTCLREAIHWLAAAAQITEPEAYALASMAISFRVTQYANQTGSAYSAIPAKAVHAVIPKSVFPAETQDRISAWLRPQDPAA
;
A
#
# COMPACT_ATOMS: atom_id res chain seq x y z
N MET A 1 -13.65 -25.00 -3.57
CA MET A 1 -14.47 -23.79 -3.35
C MET A 1 -13.62 -22.84 -2.54
N ALA A 2 -13.58 -21.56 -2.89
CA ALA A 2 -12.88 -20.53 -2.11
C ALA A 2 -13.55 -20.37 -0.73
N ASN A 3 -12.75 -20.23 0.31
CA ASN A 3 -13.23 -20.04 1.68
C ASN A 3 -13.05 -18.57 2.11
N THR A 4 -13.82 -18.17 3.11
CA THR A 4 -13.61 -16.88 3.80
C THR A 4 -13.12 -17.14 5.22
N HIS A 5 -11.98 -16.57 5.54
CA HIS A 5 -11.37 -16.62 6.87
C HIS A 5 -11.58 -15.27 7.56
N THR A 6 -11.85 -15.26 8.86
CA THR A 6 -11.99 -14.01 9.62
C THR A 6 -10.78 -13.83 10.53
N VAL A 7 -10.17 -12.65 10.46
CA VAL A 7 -9.06 -12.23 11.31
C VAL A 7 -9.47 -10.93 12.03
N GLU A 8 -9.74 -11.04 13.33
CA GLU A 8 -10.09 -9.91 14.17
C GLU A 8 -8.83 -9.17 14.67
N SER A 9 -8.95 -7.87 14.92
CA SER A 9 -7.88 -7.06 15.49
C SER A 9 -7.76 -7.29 17.00
N THR A 10 -6.68 -7.93 17.39
CA THR A 10 -6.33 -8.22 18.79
C THR A 10 -4.84 -8.00 19.02
N SER A 11 -4.39 -8.00 20.26
CA SER A 11 -2.96 -7.95 20.58
C SER A 11 -2.17 -9.18 20.07
N ALA A 12 -2.86 -10.26 19.69
CA ALA A 12 -2.25 -11.45 19.09
C ALA A 12 -2.11 -11.32 17.56
N THR A 13 -3.01 -10.58 16.90
CA THR A 13 -3.07 -10.47 15.43
C THR A 13 -2.52 -9.16 14.89
N VAL A 14 -2.32 -8.14 15.74
CA VAL A 14 -1.77 -6.84 15.35
C VAL A 14 -0.35 -6.65 15.89
N ARG A 15 0.53 -6.13 15.06
CA ARG A 15 1.87 -5.64 15.42
C ARG A 15 1.98 -4.17 15.05
N SER A 16 2.41 -3.34 15.99
CA SER A 16 2.50 -1.89 15.74
C SER A 16 3.90 -1.51 15.26
N GLY A 17 3.96 -0.88 14.11
CA GLY A 17 5.15 -0.23 13.57
C GLY A 17 6.13 -1.14 12.83
N PHE A 18 5.91 -2.46 12.73
CA PHE A 18 6.86 -3.33 12.03
C PHE A 18 6.23 -4.62 11.48
N LEU A 19 6.90 -5.17 10.46
CA LEU A 19 6.67 -6.51 9.93
C LEU A 19 7.57 -7.48 10.71
N ASP A 20 6.96 -8.44 11.41
CA ASP A 20 7.68 -9.36 12.28
C ASP A 20 7.89 -10.72 11.59
N PRO A 21 9.12 -11.04 11.13
CA PRO A 21 9.40 -12.32 10.48
C PRO A 21 9.37 -13.50 11.45
N THR A 22 9.35 -13.25 12.77
CA THR A 22 9.27 -14.31 13.78
C THR A 22 7.84 -14.64 14.21
N ALA A 23 6.86 -13.78 13.85
CA ALA A 23 5.47 -13.99 14.19
C ALA A 23 4.91 -15.24 13.49
N ALA A 24 4.24 -16.10 14.24
CA ALA A 24 3.46 -17.18 13.64
C ALA A 24 2.32 -16.62 12.82
N PRO A 25 1.95 -17.26 11.68
CA PRO A 25 0.78 -16.85 10.92
C PRO A 25 -0.49 -16.85 11.76
N VAL A 26 -1.27 -15.76 11.67
CA VAL A 26 -2.59 -15.64 12.32
C VAL A 26 -3.65 -16.46 11.57
N ALA A 27 -3.41 -16.72 10.30
CA ALA A 27 -4.16 -17.64 9.46
C ALA A 27 -3.25 -18.23 8.38
N SER A 28 -3.54 -19.46 7.94
CA SER A 28 -2.96 -20.07 6.74
C SER A 28 -4.10 -20.39 5.80
N ILE A 29 -4.02 -19.86 4.58
CA ILE A 29 -5.10 -19.89 3.60
C ILE A 29 -4.62 -20.53 2.30
N ALA A 30 -5.56 -21.06 1.51
CA ALA A 30 -5.30 -21.52 0.16
C ALA A 30 -5.38 -20.34 -0.85
N PRO A 31 -4.66 -20.43 -2.00
CA PRO A 31 -4.89 -19.50 -3.10
C PRO A 31 -6.36 -19.45 -3.51
N GLY A 32 -6.88 -18.24 -3.74
CA GLY A 32 -8.28 -17.99 -4.04
C GLY A 32 -9.16 -17.72 -2.82
N ASP A 33 -8.68 -17.96 -1.60
CA ASP A 33 -9.42 -17.67 -0.39
C ASP A 33 -9.47 -16.15 -0.12
N THR A 34 -10.49 -15.74 0.63
CA THR A 34 -10.67 -14.37 1.09
C THR A 34 -10.40 -14.27 2.59
N VAL A 35 -9.71 -13.22 3.02
CA VAL A 35 -9.62 -12.87 4.43
C VAL A 35 -10.48 -11.64 4.68
N ARG A 36 -11.40 -11.76 5.62
CA ARG A 36 -12.20 -10.67 6.14
C ARG A 36 -11.63 -10.19 7.45
N TYR A 37 -11.41 -8.89 7.52
CA TYR A 37 -11.02 -8.15 8.71
C TYR A 37 -12.22 -7.30 9.14
N PRO A 38 -13.00 -7.73 10.16
CA PRO A 38 -14.21 -7.01 10.60
C PRO A 38 -13.92 -5.65 11.21
N ASP A 39 -12.68 -5.44 11.62
CA ASP A 39 -12.13 -4.17 12.06
C ASP A 39 -10.64 -4.09 11.76
N THR A 40 -10.09 -2.89 11.67
CA THR A 40 -8.66 -2.62 11.78
C THR A 40 -8.42 -1.59 12.88
N TRP A 41 -7.20 -1.56 13.42
CA TRP A 41 -6.87 -0.61 14.45
C TRP A 41 -6.35 0.71 13.85
N THR A 42 -6.65 1.81 14.52
CA THR A 42 -6.00 3.10 14.28
C THR A 42 -4.50 3.01 14.63
N HIS A 43 -3.76 4.07 14.36
CA HIS A 43 -2.33 4.15 14.65
C HIS A 43 -2.00 3.84 16.12
N TRP A 44 -0.73 3.47 16.35
CA TRP A 44 -0.14 3.19 17.67
C TRP A 44 -0.90 2.12 18.45
N GLY A 45 -1.20 0.98 17.82
CA GLY A 45 -1.90 -0.12 18.49
C GLY A 45 -3.30 0.26 18.95
N ASN A 46 -4.02 1.05 18.14
CA ASN A 46 -5.34 1.60 18.43
C ASN A 46 -5.36 2.69 19.53
N GLU A 47 -4.24 3.31 19.84
CA GLU A 47 -4.20 4.40 20.82
C GLU A 47 -4.53 5.78 20.21
N ALA A 48 -4.48 5.94 18.88
CA ALA A 48 -4.99 7.14 18.22
C ALA A 48 -6.52 7.24 18.41
N LYS A 49 -6.98 8.35 18.99
CA LYS A 49 -8.41 8.60 19.26
C LYS A 49 -8.84 9.93 18.66
N PHE A 50 -10.13 10.04 18.37
CA PHE A 50 -10.73 11.28 17.90
C PHE A 50 -10.51 12.42 18.91
N GLY A 51 -10.09 13.59 18.42
CA GLY A 51 -9.94 14.80 19.21
C GLY A 51 -8.66 14.88 20.05
N MET A 52 -7.72 13.95 19.95
CA MET A 52 -6.43 14.05 20.64
C MET A 52 -5.68 15.31 20.19
N SER A 53 -5.17 16.08 21.14
CA SER A 53 -4.27 17.19 20.86
C SER A 53 -2.92 16.69 20.35
N PHE A 54 -2.11 17.59 19.81
CA PHE A 54 -0.75 17.25 19.42
C PHE A 54 0.09 16.78 20.60
N ALA A 55 -0.09 17.39 21.77
CA ALA A 55 0.60 17.00 23.00
C ALA A 55 0.26 15.57 23.47
N ASP A 56 -0.99 15.11 23.22
CA ASP A 56 -1.41 13.74 23.54
C ASP A 56 -0.78 12.71 22.58
N ARG A 57 -0.50 13.12 21.34
CA ARG A 57 0.02 12.25 20.27
C ARG A 57 1.55 12.09 20.33
N GLU A 58 2.27 13.12 20.77
CA GLU A 58 3.74 13.13 20.76
C GLU A 58 4.37 11.99 21.58
N PRO A 59 3.88 11.65 22.80
CA PRO A 59 4.37 10.49 23.54
C PRO A 59 4.17 9.15 22.81
N LEU A 60 3.11 9.03 22.01
CA LEU A 60 2.86 7.82 21.23
C LEU A 60 3.89 7.62 20.13
N ARG A 61 4.29 8.70 19.45
CA ARG A 61 5.35 8.65 18.43
C ARG A 61 6.66 8.10 18.98
N HIS A 62 7.03 8.47 20.19
CA HIS A 62 8.23 7.98 20.85
C HIS A 62 8.08 6.54 21.36
N ARG A 63 6.88 6.13 21.76
CA ARG A 63 6.61 4.76 22.23
C ARG A 63 6.65 3.74 21.10
N TYR A 64 6.34 4.15 19.87
CA TYR A 64 6.32 3.30 18.67
C TYR A 64 7.39 3.73 17.65
N PRO A 65 8.68 3.54 17.95
CA PRO A 65 9.78 4.08 17.14
C PRO A 65 9.88 3.49 15.73
N ASN A 66 9.27 2.31 15.49
CA ASN A 66 9.26 1.66 14.18
C ASN A 66 8.15 2.17 13.25
N GLY A 67 7.30 3.05 13.73
CA GLY A 67 6.20 3.66 12.95
C GLY A 67 4.85 3.56 13.64
N PRO A 68 3.87 4.32 13.17
CA PRO A 68 2.56 4.41 13.81
C PRO A 68 1.62 3.25 13.45
N TYR A 69 1.87 2.56 12.34
CA TYR A 69 0.89 1.68 11.70
C TYR A 69 0.59 0.43 12.50
N SER A 70 -0.68 0.10 12.63
CA SER A 70 -1.17 -1.13 13.26
C SER A 70 -1.32 -2.20 12.17
N MET A 71 -0.33 -3.11 12.08
CA MET A 71 -0.24 -4.12 11.04
C MET A 71 -0.95 -5.40 11.44
N LEU A 72 -2.00 -5.78 10.70
CA LEU A 72 -2.71 -7.06 10.84
C LEU A 72 -2.00 -8.15 10.05
N GLY A 73 -1.74 -9.29 10.72
CA GLY A 73 -1.08 -10.43 10.10
C GLY A 73 0.02 -11.04 10.99
N PRO A 74 0.87 -11.92 10.42
CA PRO A 74 0.87 -12.31 9.00
C PRO A 74 -0.18 -13.37 8.65
N VAL A 75 -0.73 -13.26 7.44
CA VAL A 75 -1.51 -14.33 6.80
C VAL A 75 -0.58 -15.10 5.86
N ALA A 76 -0.48 -16.42 6.02
CA ALA A 76 0.35 -17.26 5.16
C ALA A 76 -0.45 -17.84 3.99
N ILE A 77 0.16 -17.87 2.80
CA ILE A 77 -0.43 -18.45 1.60
C ILE A 77 0.17 -19.84 1.37
N THR A 78 -0.67 -20.87 1.44
CA THR A 78 -0.24 -22.26 1.27
C THR A 78 0.35 -22.51 -0.11
N GLY A 79 1.51 -23.14 -0.15
CA GLY A 79 2.19 -23.49 -1.42
C GLY A 79 2.97 -22.37 -2.08
N ALA A 80 3.00 -21.18 -1.49
CA ALA A 80 3.80 -20.07 -2.02
C ALA A 80 5.31 -20.35 -1.85
N GLN A 81 6.08 -20.06 -2.90
CA GLN A 81 7.52 -20.25 -2.98
C GLN A 81 8.21 -18.99 -3.52
N PRO A 82 9.49 -18.78 -3.24
CA PRO A 82 10.26 -17.72 -3.88
C PRO A 82 10.16 -17.78 -5.40
N GLY A 83 9.89 -16.63 -6.04
CA GLY A 83 9.67 -16.51 -7.49
C GLY A 83 8.20 -16.59 -7.91
N ASP A 84 7.30 -16.90 -6.99
CA ASP A 84 5.86 -16.74 -7.22
C ASP A 84 5.45 -15.26 -7.02
N VAL A 85 4.22 -14.94 -7.36
CA VAL A 85 3.59 -13.64 -7.11
C VAL A 85 2.28 -13.85 -6.35
N VAL A 86 2.08 -13.11 -5.28
CA VAL A 86 0.77 -13.02 -4.63
C VAL A 86 0.00 -11.85 -5.22
N GLU A 87 -1.23 -12.11 -5.61
CA GLU A 87 -2.21 -11.09 -5.96
C GLU A 87 -3.12 -10.84 -4.76
N CYS A 88 -3.14 -9.59 -4.29
CA CYS A 88 -4.02 -9.08 -3.24
C CYS A 88 -5.16 -8.30 -3.91
N SER A 89 -6.34 -8.88 -4.00
CA SER A 89 -7.54 -8.23 -4.55
C SER A 89 -8.36 -7.63 -3.42
N ILE A 90 -8.44 -6.29 -3.37
CA ILE A 90 -9.22 -5.57 -2.35
C ILE A 90 -10.68 -5.62 -2.78
N THR A 91 -11.49 -6.50 -2.17
CA THR A 91 -12.88 -6.73 -2.58
C THR A 91 -13.88 -5.85 -1.84
N ALA A 92 -13.55 -5.42 -0.62
CA ALA A 92 -14.33 -4.48 0.16
C ALA A 92 -13.45 -3.67 1.10
N LEU A 93 -13.77 -2.39 1.26
CA LEU A 93 -13.15 -1.50 2.22
C LEU A 93 -14.15 -0.44 2.67
N ARG A 94 -14.51 -0.45 3.94
CA ARG A 94 -15.35 0.56 4.58
C ARG A 94 -14.64 1.11 5.80
N THR A 95 -14.47 2.43 5.85
CA THR A 95 -13.80 3.11 6.96
C THR A 95 -14.72 3.21 8.19
N ILE A 96 -14.11 3.39 9.38
CA ILE A 96 -14.82 3.88 10.56
C ILE A 96 -15.39 5.29 10.29
N SER A 97 -16.15 5.85 11.25
CA SER A 97 -16.89 7.12 11.08
C SER A 97 -16.01 8.38 11.14
N TRP A 98 -14.71 8.26 11.34
CA TRP A 98 -13.81 9.40 11.51
C TRP A 98 -12.40 9.14 11.04
N GLY A 99 -11.65 10.22 10.88
CA GLY A 99 -10.23 10.18 10.53
C GLY A 99 -9.52 11.46 10.94
N TRP A 100 -8.26 11.58 10.59
CA TRP A 100 -7.46 12.79 10.83
C TRP A 100 -6.40 12.99 9.75
N ASN A 101 -6.02 14.24 9.56
CA ASN A 101 -4.76 14.59 8.90
C ASN A 101 -3.91 15.37 9.91
N SER A 102 -2.59 15.19 9.88
CA SER A 102 -1.71 15.90 10.79
C SER A 102 -0.28 15.99 10.28
N PHE A 103 0.35 17.13 10.46
CA PHE A 103 1.80 17.26 10.28
C PHE A 103 2.47 17.73 11.57
N PRO A 104 3.38 16.93 12.13
CA PRO A 104 4.31 17.40 13.16
C PRO A 104 5.38 18.31 12.54
N LEU A 105 6.07 19.10 13.36
CA LEU A 105 7.19 19.90 12.87
C LEU A 105 8.35 19.02 12.39
N GLY A 106 9.04 19.47 11.36
CA GLY A 106 10.23 18.80 10.84
C GLY A 106 9.95 17.61 9.89
N VAL A 107 8.70 17.43 9.43
CA VAL A 107 8.33 16.35 8.47
C VAL A 107 7.64 16.92 7.24
N GLY A 108 7.45 16.06 6.23
CA GLY A 108 6.80 16.45 4.98
C GLY A 108 7.73 17.21 4.02
N ALA A 109 7.14 17.77 2.98
CA ALA A 109 7.87 18.49 1.94
C ALA A 109 8.33 19.89 2.38
N LEU A 110 7.68 20.46 3.40
CA LEU A 110 7.92 21.81 3.93
C LEU A 110 8.26 21.77 5.43
N PRO A 111 9.36 21.12 5.84
CA PRO A 111 9.63 20.79 7.25
C PRO A 111 9.90 22.02 8.14
N HIS A 112 10.17 23.18 7.55
CA HIS A 112 10.58 24.39 8.28
C HIS A 112 9.67 25.61 8.01
N ASP A 113 8.58 25.44 7.22
CA ASP A 113 7.76 26.58 6.77
C ASP A 113 6.67 26.95 7.79
N PHE A 114 6.33 26.04 8.70
CA PHE A 114 5.28 26.25 9.69
C PHE A 114 5.85 26.33 11.11
N ALA A 115 5.38 27.31 11.88
CA ALA A 115 5.85 27.53 13.26
C ALA A 115 5.17 26.60 14.28
N GLN A 116 4.05 26.00 13.93
CA GLN A 116 3.26 25.13 14.80
C GLN A 116 2.86 23.86 14.05
N PRO A 117 2.78 22.70 14.74
CA PRO A 117 2.22 21.50 14.17
C PRO A 117 0.72 21.66 13.96
N TYR A 118 0.16 20.85 13.08
CA TYR A 118 -1.27 20.90 12.77
C TYR A 118 -1.90 19.52 12.86
N VAL A 119 -3.13 19.46 13.38
CA VAL A 119 -3.99 18.28 13.33
C VAL A 119 -5.43 18.71 13.07
N HIS A 120 -6.07 18.03 12.15
CA HIS A 120 -7.49 18.19 11.86
C HIS A 120 -8.19 16.83 11.92
N TYR A 121 -9.33 16.79 12.60
CA TYR A 121 -10.16 15.60 12.68
C TYR A 121 -11.38 15.73 11.77
N PHE A 122 -11.69 14.66 11.08
CA PHE A 122 -12.82 14.54 10.18
C PHE A 122 -13.87 13.63 10.79
N THR A 123 -15.13 14.01 10.68
CA THR A 123 -16.26 13.11 10.84
C THR A 123 -16.80 12.84 9.43
N PHE A 124 -16.97 11.57 9.10
CA PHE A 124 -17.47 11.17 7.79
C PHE A 124 -19.00 11.03 7.79
N ASP A 125 -19.61 11.21 6.63
CA ASP A 125 -21.03 10.93 6.43
C ASP A 125 -21.34 9.42 6.64
N ASP A 126 -22.59 9.07 6.85
CA ASP A 126 -22.97 7.67 7.09
C ASP A 126 -22.66 6.76 5.90
N ALA A 127 -22.72 7.30 4.69
CA ALA A 127 -22.37 6.57 3.47
C ALA A 127 -20.86 6.38 3.29
N ARG A 128 -20.00 7.10 4.03
CA ARG A 128 -18.53 7.13 3.87
C ARG A 128 -18.09 7.60 2.48
N THR A 129 -18.80 8.60 1.95
CA THR A 129 -18.51 9.16 0.62
C THR A 129 -17.88 10.52 0.66
N THR A 130 -18.04 11.25 1.76
CA THR A 130 -17.61 12.64 1.90
C THR A 130 -17.03 12.91 3.27
N ALA A 131 -15.88 13.60 3.30
CA ALA A 131 -15.33 14.22 4.49
C ALA A 131 -15.40 15.74 4.32
N GLU A 132 -15.82 16.47 5.35
CA GLU A 132 -15.83 17.93 5.34
C GLU A 132 -14.57 18.47 6.00
N PHE A 133 -13.84 19.30 5.26
CA PHE A 133 -12.71 20.04 5.77
C PHE A 133 -13.15 21.47 6.18
N THR A 134 -12.21 22.29 6.64
CA THR A 134 -12.49 23.66 7.08
C THR A 134 -13.18 24.49 5.99
N HIS A 135 -13.96 25.48 6.38
CA HIS A 135 -14.63 26.43 5.48
C HIS A 135 -15.62 25.77 4.47
N GLY A 136 -16.17 24.60 4.83
CA GLY A 136 -17.13 23.90 3.98
C GLY A 136 -16.53 23.20 2.75
N ILE A 137 -15.20 23.03 2.70
CA ILE A 137 -14.52 22.26 1.65
C ILE A 137 -14.92 20.79 1.79
N LYS A 138 -15.55 20.24 0.76
CA LYS A 138 -15.97 18.84 0.71
C LYS A 138 -14.93 18.02 -0.06
N LEU A 139 -14.48 16.96 0.57
CA LEU A 139 -13.50 16.03 0.04
C LEU A 139 -14.20 14.70 -0.29
N PRO A 140 -14.25 14.29 -1.57
CA PRO A 140 -14.80 12.98 -1.95
C PRO A 140 -13.88 11.88 -1.43
N MET A 141 -14.42 10.98 -0.60
CA MET A 141 -13.64 9.88 -0.06
C MET A 141 -13.35 8.82 -1.12
N ALA A 142 -12.15 8.29 -1.08
CA ALA A 142 -11.67 7.17 -1.89
C ALA A 142 -10.79 6.27 -1.01
N PRO A 143 -11.39 5.46 -0.13
CA PRO A 143 -10.64 4.67 0.84
C PRO A 143 -9.73 3.63 0.18
N PHE A 144 -8.51 3.48 0.72
CA PHE A 144 -7.54 2.52 0.23
C PHE A 144 -6.61 2.01 1.34
N LEU A 145 -5.83 0.96 1.05
CA LEU A 145 -4.79 0.44 1.95
C LEU A 145 -3.46 1.14 1.69
N GLY A 146 -2.94 1.87 2.68
CA GLY A 146 -1.63 2.51 2.63
C GLY A 146 -0.49 1.51 2.71
N VAL A 147 -0.62 0.48 3.56
CA VAL A 147 0.39 -0.57 3.74
C VAL A 147 -0.17 -1.94 3.39
N VAL A 148 0.45 -2.59 2.39
CA VAL A 148 0.27 -4.01 2.07
C VAL A 148 1.66 -4.59 1.81
N ALA A 149 2.08 -5.59 2.58
CA ALA A 149 3.41 -6.15 2.47
C ALA A 149 3.39 -7.67 2.45
N VAL A 150 4.12 -8.27 1.52
CA VAL A 150 4.56 -9.67 1.61
C VAL A 150 5.87 -9.71 2.42
N GLU A 151 6.18 -10.83 3.04
CA GLU A 151 7.40 -10.98 3.84
C GLU A 151 8.66 -10.59 3.07
N PRO A 152 9.42 -9.58 3.55
CA PRO A 152 10.67 -9.17 2.92
C PRO A 152 11.72 -10.30 2.93
N ALA A 153 12.67 -10.23 2.01
CA ALA A 153 13.87 -11.07 2.08
C ALA A 153 14.69 -10.74 3.34
N GLY A 154 15.32 -11.76 3.94
CA GLY A 154 16.08 -11.59 5.20
C GLY A 154 15.25 -11.89 6.44
N ASP A 155 15.90 -11.92 7.62
CA ASP A 155 15.29 -12.37 8.89
C ASP A 155 15.13 -11.24 9.92
N ALA A 156 15.48 -10.01 9.54
CA ALA A 156 15.33 -8.85 10.41
C ALA A 156 13.89 -8.32 10.38
N GLN A 157 13.44 -7.76 11.49
CA GLN A 157 12.23 -6.95 11.51
C GLN A 157 12.38 -5.74 10.57
N VAL A 158 11.33 -5.44 9.83
CA VAL A 158 11.29 -4.29 8.91
C VAL A 158 10.26 -3.28 9.44
N SER A 159 10.69 -2.03 9.58
CA SER A 159 9.78 -0.95 9.97
C SER A 159 8.63 -0.83 8.96
N ALA A 160 7.40 -0.72 9.46
CA ALA A 160 6.22 -0.64 8.63
C ALA A 160 6.10 0.70 7.85
N ILE A 161 6.94 1.70 8.17
CA ILE A 161 7.01 2.93 7.37
C ILE A 161 7.87 2.79 6.10
N LEU A 162 8.58 1.67 5.94
CA LEU A 162 9.38 1.39 4.77
C LEU A 162 8.57 0.71 3.67
N SER A 163 9.02 0.88 2.45
CA SER A 163 8.50 0.23 1.25
C SER A 163 9.66 -0.27 0.37
N GLY A 164 9.35 -1.19 -0.51
CA GLY A 164 10.33 -1.79 -1.42
C GLY A 164 9.71 -2.83 -2.34
N THR A 165 10.52 -3.77 -2.82
CA THR A 165 10.05 -4.84 -3.73
C THR A 165 8.99 -5.75 -3.08
N TYR A 166 8.92 -5.78 -1.77
CA TYR A 166 7.95 -6.54 -0.96
C TYR A 166 6.60 -5.81 -0.75
N GLY A 167 6.41 -4.63 -1.33
CA GLY A 167 5.31 -3.74 -1.00
C GLY A 167 5.66 -2.85 0.19
N GLY A 168 4.91 -2.95 1.28
CA GLY A 168 5.07 -2.13 2.48
C GLY A 168 4.23 -0.86 2.41
N ASN A 169 4.78 0.23 2.94
CA ASN A 169 4.14 1.54 2.96
C ASN A 169 4.13 2.18 1.56
N LEU A 170 3.31 1.60 0.68
CA LEU A 170 3.20 2.06 -0.70
C LEU A 170 2.47 3.39 -0.80
N VAL A 171 1.48 3.63 0.05
CA VAL A 171 0.58 4.80 0.04
C VAL A 171 0.06 5.14 -1.37
N LEU A 172 -0.16 4.08 -2.16
CA LEU A 172 -0.68 4.18 -3.51
C LEU A 172 -2.20 4.34 -3.46
N ARG A 173 -2.67 5.56 -3.64
CA ARG A 173 -4.10 5.94 -3.51
C ARG A 173 -5.06 5.17 -4.42
N ASP A 174 -4.53 4.54 -5.47
CA ASP A 174 -5.32 3.76 -6.43
C ASP A 174 -5.68 2.35 -5.92
N LEU A 175 -5.13 1.91 -4.77
CA LEU A 175 -5.42 0.61 -4.15
C LEU A 175 -6.76 0.62 -3.38
N THR A 176 -7.81 1.10 -4.03
CA THR A 176 -9.19 1.12 -3.52
C THR A 176 -9.88 -0.24 -3.67
N ALA A 177 -11.09 -0.38 -3.15
CA ALA A 177 -11.91 -1.56 -3.43
C ALA A 177 -12.13 -1.73 -4.96
N GLY A 178 -11.94 -2.95 -5.46
CA GLY A 178 -11.93 -3.29 -6.88
C GLY A 178 -10.53 -3.30 -7.52
N SER A 179 -9.48 -2.87 -6.80
CA SER A 179 -8.11 -2.92 -7.30
C SER A 179 -7.38 -4.19 -6.89
N HIS A 180 -6.25 -4.44 -7.57
CA HIS A 180 -5.36 -5.57 -7.32
C HIS A 180 -3.93 -5.07 -7.10
N LEU A 181 -3.21 -5.71 -6.18
CA LEU A 181 -1.79 -5.50 -5.97
C LEU A 181 -1.05 -6.83 -6.11
N PHE A 182 -0.08 -6.88 -7.00
CA PHE A 182 0.81 -8.01 -7.22
C PHE A 182 2.13 -7.78 -6.49
N LEU A 183 2.53 -8.74 -5.67
CA LEU A 183 3.75 -8.68 -4.89
C LEU A 183 4.63 -9.92 -5.14
N PRO A 184 5.91 -9.74 -5.50
CA PRO A 184 6.83 -10.87 -5.69
C PRO A 184 7.14 -11.55 -4.35
N VAL A 185 7.07 -12.87 -4.33
CA VAL A 185 7.33 -13.69 -3.15
C VAL A 185 8.83 -13.92 -2.99
N ALA A 186 9.39 -13.49 -1.86
CA ALA A 186 10.79 -13.71 -1.52
C ALA A 186 11.02 -14.91 -0.60
N LYS A 187 9.99 -15.35 0.15
CA LYS A 187 10.05 -16.46 1.12
C LYS A 187 8.88 -17.41 1.00
N ALA A 188 9.12 -18.68 1.28
CA ALA A 188 8.07 -19.70 1.31
C ALA A 188 6.95 -19.33 2.30
N GLY A 189 5.70 -19.57 1.87
CA GLY A 189 4.51 -19.22 2.63
C GLY A 189 4.01 -17.80 2.44
N ALA A 190 4.76 -16.93 1.74
CA ALA A 190 4.36 -15.57 1.37
C ALA A 190 3.53 -14.87 2.45
N ARG A 191 4.08 -14.74 3.66
CA ARG A 191 3.37 -14.10 4.78
C ARG A 191 3.04 -12.65 4.47
N ILE A 192 1.77 -12.26 4.68
CA ILE A 192 1.24 -10.95 4.28
C ILE A 192 0.73 -10.19 5.48
N TRP A 193 1.02 -8.90 5.53
CA TRP A 193 0.47 -7.92 6.48
C TRP A 193 -0.30 -6.84 5.74
N ASN A 194 -1.40 -6.41 6.34
CA ASN A 194 -2.20 -5.26 5.89
C ASN A 194 -2.36 -4.26 7.03
N GLY A 195 -2.46 -2.99 6.69
CA GLY A 195 -2.69 -1.93 7.68
C GLY A 195 -2.75 -0.55 7.05
N ASP A 196 -2.82 0.46 7.92
CA ASP A 196 -2.77 1.85 7.50
C ASP A 196 -3.86 2.20 6.49
N VAL A 197 -5.11 2.22 6.96
CA VAL A 197 -6.27 2.57 6.12
C VAL A 197 -6.35 4.08 5.98
N HIS A 198 -6.44 4.54 4.74
CA HIS A 198 -6.65 5.95 4.41
C HIS A 198 -8.05 6.17 3.85
N ALA A 199 -8.70 7.26 4.24
CA ALA A 199 -10.01 7.65 3.70
C ALA A 199 -9.88 8.44 2.39
N LEU A 200 -8.80 9.22 2.26
CA LEU A 200 -8.45 9.99 1.07
C LEU A 200 -6.99 10.43 1.14
N GLN A 201 -6.34 10.51 -0.02
CA GLN A 201 -4.98 11.05 -0.15
C GLN A 201 -4.77 11.71 -1.51
N GLY A 202 -3.99 12.77 -1.54
CA GLY A 202 -3.40 13.31 -2.77
C GLY A 202 -2.09 12.59 -3.12
N ASP A 203 -1.72 12.58 -4.39
CA ASP A 203 -0.38 12.13 -4.82
C ASP A 203 0.70 12.98 -4.14
N GLY A 204 1.77 12.32 -3.67
CA GLY A 204 2.88 12.96 -2.99
C GLY A 204 2.87 12.88 -1.47
N VAL A 205 1.70 12.75 -0.82
CA VAL A 205 1.57 12.71 0.66
C VAL A 205 2.44 13.80 1.30
N VAL A 206 2.26 15.03 0.83
CA VAL A 206 3.25 16.11 0.99
C VAL A 206 3.46 16.57 2.43
N ASP A 207 2.49 16.36 3.31
CA ASP A 207 2.59 16.67 4.74
C ASP A 207 2.87 15.44 5.62
N GLN A 208 3.11 14.27 5.02
CA GLN A 208 3.37 12.95 5.63
C GLN A 208 2.15 12.15 6.05
N THR A 209 0.94 12.70 5.99
CA THR A 209 -0.28 11.94 6.30
C THR A 209 -1.33 12.10 5.20
N ALA A 210 -2.21 11.11 5.10
CA ALA A 210 -3.45 11.18 4.35
C ALA A 210 -4.59 11.75 5.24
N ILE A 211 -5.84 11.46 4.92
CA ILE A 211 -6.87 11.35 5.95
C ILE A 211 -6.75 9.93 6.51
N GLU A 212 -5.99 9.82 7.59
CA GLU A 212 -5.74 8.60 8.32
C GLU A 212 -7.02 8.11 9.00
N THR A 213 -7.26 6.81 8.99
CA THR A 213 -8.46 6.21 9.60
C THR A 213 -8.21 4.75 9.98
N ALA A 214 -9.27 3.99 10.18
CA ALA A 214 -9.28 2.54 10.28
C ALA A 214 -10.47 1.99 9.49
N ALA A 215 -10.52 0.69 9.24
CA ALA A 215 -11.67 0.05 8.63
C ALA A 215 -12.60 -0.55 9.68
N GLU A 216 -13.91 -0.50 9.42
CA GLU A 216 -14.94 -1.30 10.08
C GLU A 216 -15.36 -2.51 9.24
N ASN A 217 -14.83 -2.65 8.02
CA ASN A 217 -14.83 -3.85 7.19
C ASN A 217 -13.76 -3.72 6.12
N LEU A 218 -12.90 -4.74 6.03
CA LEU A 218 -11.93 -4.90 4.96
C LEU A 218 -11.97 -6.35 4.51
N GLU A 219 -12.05 -6.58 3.20
CA GLU A 219 -11.96 -7.92 2.61
C GLU A 219 -10.90 -7.93 1.52
N VAL A 220 -9.96 -8.87 1.61
CA VAL A 220 -8.91 -9.08 0.61
C VAL A 220 -8.90 -10.54 0.21
N ARG A 221 -9.06 -10.80 -1.08
CA ARG A 221 -8.84 -12.11 -1.68
C ARG A 221 -7.38 -12.23 -2.07
N TYR A 222 -6.80 -13.42 -1.83
CA TYR A 222 -5.41 -13.70 -2.14
C TYR A 222 -5.30 -14.83 -3.14
N ASP A 223 -4.73 -14.54 -4.31
CA ASP A 223 -4.38 -15.52 -5.32
C ASP A 223 -2.85 -15.70 -5.41
N LEU A 224 -2.40 -16.83 -5.91
CA LEU A 224 -0.98 -17.16 -6.06
C LEU A 224 -0.68 -17.54 -7.50
N HIS A 225 0.21 -16.79 -8.13
CA HIS A 225 0.66 -17.01 -9.50
C HIS A 225 2.07 -17.55 -9.52
N LYS A 226 2.25 -18.71 -10.15
CA LYS A 226 3.52 -19.45 -10.14
C LYS A 226 4.50 -18.88 -11.17
N ASN A 227 5.75 -18.71 -10.75
CA ASN A 227 6.87 -18.39 -11.64
C ASN A 227 6.65 -17.13 -12.50
N VAL A 228 6.03 -16.09 -11.95
CA VAL A 228 5.88 -14.78 -12.61
C VAL A 228 7.13 -13.93 -12.35
N PRO A 229 7.85 -13.50 -13.41
CA PRO A 229 9.12 -12.77 -13.22
C PRO A 229 8.90 -11.28 -12.89
N LEU A 230 8.02 -10.99 -11.91
CA LEU A 230 7.74 -9.66 -11.40
C LEU A 230 8.85 -9.24 -10.43
N ARG A 231 9.39 -8.02 -10.59
CA ARG A 231 10.53 -7.54 -9.80
C ARG A 231 10.15 -6.69 -8.60
N GLY A 232 8.97 -6.10 -8.62
CA GLY A 232 8.48 -5.20 -7.57
C GLY A 232 6.96 -5.11 -7.57
N PRO A 233 6.38 -4.27 -6.72
CA PRO A 233 4.94 -4.09 -6.62
C PRO A 233 4.34 -3.60 -7.94
N LEU A 234 3.22 -4.19 -8.34
CA LEU A 234 2.44 -3.76 -9.49
C LEU A 234 0.98 -3.64 -9.08
N GLY A 235 0.42 -2.46 -9.24
CA GLY A 235 -1.01 -2.21 -9.04
C GLY A 235 -1.80 -2.42 -10.34
N GLU A 236 -3.04 -2.84 -10.20
CA GLU A 236 -3.99 -2.92 -11.32
C GLU A 236 -5.36 -2.41 -10.87
N THR A 237 -5.94 -1.56 -11.70
CA THR A 237 -7.34 -1.12 -11.60
C THR A 237 -8.09 -1.56 -12.86
N ASP A 238 -9.37 -1.28 -12.94
CA ASP A 238 -10.16 -1.55 -14.15
C ASP A 238 -9.57 -0.87 -15.40
N THR A 239 -8.92 0.30 -15.23
CA THR A 239 -8.50 1.15 -16.35
C THR A 239 -6.99 1.31 -16.50
N THR A 240 -6.20 0.90 -15.50
CA THR A 240 -4.76 1.16 -15.49
C THR A 240 -3.97 -0.01 -14.90
N TRP A 241 -2.70 -0.14 -15.34
CA TRP A 241 -1.65 -0.79 -14.57
C TRP A 241 -0.74 0.28 -13.96
N ILE A 242 -0.14 -0.03 -12.81
CA ILE A 242 0.64 0.94 -12.04
C ILE A 242 1.94 0.28 -11.59
N VAL A 243 3.06 0.80 -12.05
CA VAL A 243 4.41 0.37 -11.65
C VAL A 243 5.00 1.40 -10.70
N ILE A 244 5.69 0.97 -9.65
CA ILE A 244 6.24 1.86 -8.63
C ILE A 244 7.77 1.75 -8.63
N GLY A 245 8.43 2.90 -8.54
CA GLY A 245 9.89 3.00 -8.35
C GLY A 245 10.24 3.78 -7.10
N PHE A 246 11.30 3.35 -6.44
CA PHE A 246 11.80 3.94 -5.20
C PHE A 246 13.19 4.51 -5.42
N GLY A 247 13.53 5.57 -4.68
CA GLY A 247 14.84 6.21 -4.73
C GLY A 247 15.11 7.13 -3.54
N ASP A 248 16.36 7.52 -3.34
CA ASP A 248 16.75 8.44 -2.28
C ASP A 248 16.24 9.87 -2.55
N ASN A 249 15.99 10.19 -3.80
CA ASN A 249 15.40 11.43 -4.28
C ASN A 249 14.40 11.14 -5.39
N LEU A 250 13.64 12.17 -5.83
CA LEU A 250 12.59 11.99 -6.85
C LEU A 250 13.16 11.64 -8.23
N ASP A 251 14.34 12.12 -8.59
CA ASP A 251 14.97 11.83 -9.88
C ASP A 251 15.35 10.35 -9.94
N ASP A 252 15.95 9.80 -8.89
CA ASP A 252 16.28 8.38 -8.79
C ASP A 252 15.03 7.51 -8.78
N ALA A 253 13.99 7.93 -8.04
CA ALA A 253 12.71 7.22 -8.00
C ALA A 253 12.03 7.19 -9.37
N LEU A 254 12.04 8.31 -10.12
CA LEU A 254 11.51 8.39 -11.48
C LEU A 254 12.26 7.45 -12.42
N VAL A 255 13.60 7.50 -12.41
CA VAL A 255 14.45 6.66 -13.28
C VAL A 255 14.23 5.18 -12.98
N THR A 256 14.14 4.82 -11.69
CA THR A 256 13.85 3.44 -11.27
C THR A 256 12.47 3.01 -11.76
N CYS A 257 11.43 3.83 -11.52
CA CYS A 257 10.07 3.56 -11.98
C CYS A 257 9.99 3.37 -13.49
N LEU A 258 10.65 4.25 -14.24
CA LEU A 258 10.69 4.19 -15.71
C LEU A 258 11.35 2.90 -16.22
N ARG A 259 12.48 2.50 -15.63
CA ARG A 259 13.18 1.25 -16.00
C ARG A 259 12.31 0.03 -15.73
N GLU A 260 11.67 -0.04 -14.57
CA GLU A 260 10.77 -1.15 -14.22
C GLU A 260 9.54 -1.18 -15.13
N ALA A 261 8.95 -0.02 -15.46
CA ALA A 261 7.81 0.07 -16.40
C ALA A 261 8.20 -0.40 -17.80
N ILE A 262 9.36 0.03 -18.35
CA ILE A 262 9.86 -0.41 -19.64
C ILE A 262 10.09 -1.91 -19.64
N HIS A 263 10.81 -2.42 -18.65
CA HIS A 263 11.11 -3.84 -18.56
C HIS A 263 9.84 -4.70 -18.47
N TRP A 264 8.90 -4.32 -17.60
CA TRP A 264 7.64 -5.02 -17.46
C TRP A 264 6.80 -4.99 -18.74
N LEU A 265 6.64 -3.81 -19.37
CA LEU A 265 5.87 -3.66 -20.62
C LEU A 265 6.49 -4.46 -21.76
N ALA A 266 7.80 -4.42 -21.91
CA ALA A 266 8.49 -5.17 -22.96
C ALA A 266 8.19 -6.68 -22.84
N ALA A 267 8.26 -7.22 -21.62
CA ALA A 267 7.98 -8.62 -21.36
C ALA A 267 6.47 -8.96 -21.50
N ALA A 268 5.59 -8.20 -20.86
CA ALA A 268 4.17 -8.55 -20.76
C ALA A 268 3.38 -8.23 -22.04
N ALA A 269 3.68 -7.10 -22.70
CA ALA A 269 3.04 -6.73 -23.97
C ALA A 269 3.74 -7.29 -25.22
N GLN A 270 4.94 -7.92 -25.06
CA GLN A 270 5.78 -8.43 -26.15
C GLN A 270 6.16 -7.33 -27.18
N ILE A 271 6.58 -6.18 -26.67
CA ILE A 271 7.18 -5.09 -27.45
C ILE A 271 8.66 -4.95 -27.09
N THR A 272 9.43 -4.25 -27.90
CA THR A 272 10.84 -3.97 -27.58
C THR A 272 10.96 -2.91 -26.48
N GLU A 273 12.06 -2.93 -25.71
CA GLU A 273 12.33 -1.89 -24.70
C GLU A 273 12.36 -0.46 -25.30
N PRO A 274 12.96 -0.20 -26.51
CA PRO A 274 12.83 1.11 -27.15
C PRO A 274 11.39 1.53 -27.47
N GLU A 275 10.52 0.60 -27.89
CA GLU A 275 9.11 0.87 -28.12
C GLU A 275 8.39 1.18 -26.80
N ALA A 276 8.65 0.40 -25.72
CA ALA A 276 8.12 0.65 -24.39
C ALA A 276 8.58 2.02 -23.85
N TYR A 277 9.82 2.40 -24.08
CA TYR A 277 10.36 3.71 -23.70
C TYR A 277 9.68 4.86 -24.46
N ALA A 278 9.50 4.72 -25.78
CA ALA A 278 8.77 5.70 -26.59
C ALA A 278 7.31 5.82 -26.12
N LEU A 279 6.63 4.69 -25.86
CA LEU A 279 5.28 4.65 -25.34
C LEU A 279 5.18 5.34 -23.97
N ALA A 280 6.16 5.13 -23.11
CA ALA A 280 6.22 5.78 -21.80
C ALA A 280 6.21 7.31 -21.91
N SER A 281 6.92 7.87 -22.89
CA SER A 281 6.95 9.31 -23.13
C SER A 281 5.64 9.87 -23.71
N MET A 282 4.89 9.06 -24.48
CA MET A 282 3.70 9.52 -25.19
C MET A 282 2.39 9.33 -24.41
N ALA A 283 2.30 8.27 -23.59
CA ALA A 283 1.01 7.83 -23.05
C ALA A 283 1.02 7.46 -21.57
N ILE A 284 2.18 7.40 -20.90
CA ILE A 284 2.28 7.02 -19.49
C ILE A 284 2.51 8.26 -18.65
N SER A 285 1.75 8.40 -17.57
CA SER A 285 1.93 9.49 -16.61
C SER A 285 2.76 9.02 -15.43
N PHE A 286 3.82 9.76 -15.12
CA PHE A 286 4.63 9.53 -13.91
C PHE A 286 4.21 10.53 -12.84
N ARG A 287 3.83 10.02 -11.66
CA ARG A 287 3.33 10.80 -10.53
C ARG A 287 4.16 10.55 -9.30
N VAL A 288 4.31 11.56 -8.45
CA VAL A 288 4.95 11.38 -7.13
C VAL A 288 4.02 10.57 -6.25
N THR A 289 4.40 9.36 -5.86
CA THR A 289 3.61 8.52 -4.95
C THR A 289 3.70 9.07 -3.54
N GLN A 290 4.92 9.26 -3.05
CA GLN A 290 5.21 9.86 -1.74
C GLN A 290 6.47 10.71 -1.77
N TYR A 291 6.40 11.87 -1.13
CA TYR A 291 7.53 12.72 -0.83
C TYR A 291 7.90 12.55 0.65
N ALA A 292 8.52 11.40 0.96
CA ALA A 292 8.91 11.12 2.33
C ALA A 292 10.05 12.03 2.78
N ASN A 293 9.87 12.73 3.89
CA ASN A 293 10.90 13.49 4.60
C ASN A 293 10.55 13.49 6.08
N GLN A 294 11.42 12.88 6.89
CA GLN A 294 11.20 12.70 8.32
C GLN A 294 12.28 13.34 9.18
N THR A 295 12.84 14.46 8.71
CA THR A 295 13.72 15.27 9.55
C THR A 295 12.98 15.65 10.84
N GLY A 296 13.56 15.35 11.99
CA GLY A 296 12.90 15.58 13.28
C GLY A 296 11.82 14.57 13.69
N SER A 297 11.60 13.51 12.90
CA SER A 297 10.70 12.41 13.29
C SER A 297 11.25 11.62 14.48
N ALA A 298 10.33 11.13 15.31
CA ALA A 298 10.65 10.17 16.37
C ALA A 298 10.87 8.73 15.85
N TYR A 299 10.58 8.47 14.57
CA TYR A 299 10.67 7.13 13.99
C TYR A 299 12.11 6.78 13.59
N SER A 300 12.46 5.50 13.74
CA SER A 300 13.81 4.98 13.57
C SER A 300 14.23 4.78 12.11
N ALA A 301 13.29 4.82 11.16
CA ALA A 301 13.56 4.62 9.75
C ALA A 301 13.06 5.80 8.90
N ILE A 302 13.72 6.03 7.77
CA ILE A 302 13.34 7.05 6.79
C ILE A 302 12.90 6.32 5.52
N PRO A 303 11.65 6.47 5.08
CA PRO A 303 11.18 5.85 3.84
C PRO A 303 11.85 6.50 2.62
N ALA A 304 12.04 5.71 1.57
CA ALA A 304 12.46 6.22 0.27
C ALA A 304 11.39 7.12 -0.34
N LYS A 305 11.79 7.98 -1.26
CA LYS A 305 10.86 8.65 -2.16
C LYS A 305 10.31 7.65 -3.17
N ALA A 306 9.08 7.87 -3.62
CA ALA A 306 8.49 6.99 -4.62
C ALA A 306 7.79 7.76 -5.74
N VAL A 307 7.93 7.22 -6.94
CA VAL A 307 7.23 7.65 -8.15
C VAL A 307 6.48 6.43 -8.71
N HIS A 308 5.28 6.64 -9.23
CA HIS A 308 4.55 5.58 -9.93
C HIS A 308 4.18 5.98 -11.35
N ALA A 309 4.23 4.99 -12.24
CA ALA A 309 3.81 5.09 -13.63
C ALA A 309 2.36 4.61 -13.74
N VAL A 310 1.48 5.47 -14.23
CA VAL A 310 0.08 5.16 -14.53
C VAL A 310 -0.03 4.82 -16.02
N ILE A 311 -0.29 3.56 -16.33
CA ILE A 311 -0.29 2.99 -17.67
C ILE A 311 -1.74 2.73 -18.08
N PRO A 312 -2.35 3.55 -18.95
CA PRO A 312 -3.75 3.38 -19.31
C PRO A 312 -3.95 2.10 -20.15
N LYS A 313 -4.87 1.24 -19.74
CA LYS A 313 -5.22 0.03 -20.52
C LYS A 313 -5.77 0.37 -21.90
N SER A 314 -6.46 1.49 -22.02
CA SER A 314 -7.13 1.95 -23.25
C SER A 314 -6.19 2.24 -24.43
N VAL A 315 -4.87 2.40 -24.19
CA VAL A 315 -3.91 2.60 -25.28
C VAL A 315 -3.50 1.29 -25.96
N PHE A 316 -3.84 0.15 -25.36
CA PHE A 316 -3.51 -1.16 -25.89
C PHE A 316 -4.72 -1.82 -26.55
N PRO A 317 -4.55 -2.50 -27.67
CA PRO A 317 -5.59 -3.38 -28.23
C PRO A 317 -6.01 -4.46 -27.22
N ALA A 318 -7.25 -4.92 -27.29
CA ALA A 318 -7.80 -5.95 -26.39
C ALA A 318 -6.90 -7.20 -26.31
N GLU A 319 -6.41 -7.69 -27.44
CA GLU A 319 -5.49 -8.83 -27.50
C GLU A 319 -4.20 -8.59 -26.69
N THR A 320 -3.67 -7.37 -26.68
CA THR A 320 -2.49 -7.03 -25.87
C THR A 320 -2.85 -6.95 -24.39
N GLN A 321 -4.03 -6.43 -24.05
CA GLN A 321 -4.51 -6.41 -22.66
C GLN A 321 -4.69 -7.86 -22.14
N ASP A 322 -5.25 -8.76 -22.94
CA ASP A 322 -5.40 -10.18 -22.60
C ASP A 322 -4.04 -10.85 -22.38
N ARG A 323 -3.05 -10.52 -23.23
CA ARG A 323 -1.67 -11.03 -23.10
C ARG A 323 -1.01 -10.55 -21.81
N ILE A 324 -1.14 -9.27 -21.48
CA ILE A 324 -0.62 -8.70 -20.23
C ILE A 324 -1.29 -9.37 -19.00
N SER A 325 -2.60 -9.56 -19.07
CA SER A 325 -3.35 -10.27 -18.02
C SER A 325 -2.88 -11.70 -17.85
N ALA A 326 -2.68 -12.43 -18.95
CA ALA A 326 -2.15 -13.80 -18.93
C ALA A 326 -0.70 -13.87 -18.44
N TRP A 327 0.10 -12.84 -18.68
CA TRP A 327 1.46 -12.74 -18.15
C TRP A 327 1.48 -12.59 -16.63
N LEU A 328 0.56 -11.79 -16.07
CA LEU A 328 0.41 -11.60 -14.63
C LEU A 328 -0.22 -12.82 -13.96
N ARG A 329 -1.15 -13.48 -14.65
CA ARG A 329 -1.95 -14.61 -14.15
C ARG A 329 -1.80 -15.83 -15.07
N PRO A 330 -0.58 -16.40 -15.16
CA PRO A 330 -0.37 -17.58 -15.99
C PRO A 330 -1.22 -18.73 -15.47
N GLN A 331 -1.86 -19.45 -16.39
CA GLN A 331 -2.55 -20.69 -16.03
C GLN A 331 -1.52 -21.72 -15.55
N ASP A 332 -1.79 -22.35 -14.44
CA ASP A 332 -0.94 -23.42 -13.93
C ASP A 332 -1.07 -24.63 -14.90
N PRO A 333 0.01 -25.05 -15.57
CA PRO A 333 -0.05 -26.18 -16.46
C PRO A 333 -0.35 -27.52 -15.74
N ALA A 334 -0.38 -27.52 -14.40
CA ALA A 334 -0.68 -28.67 -13.54
C ALA A 334 -2.08 -28.62 -12.92
N ALA A 335 -2.91 -27.63 -13.26
CA ALA A 335 -4.27 -27.47 -12.74
C ALA A 335 -5.31 -28.26 -13.58
#